data_d99d4f2ee9958b53b4093c72047e67fd
#
_entry.id   d99d4f2ee9958b53b4093c72047e67fd
#
_cell.length_a   1.000
_cell.length_b   1.000
_cell.length_c   1.000
_cell.angle_alpha   90.00
_cell.angle_beta   90.00
_cell.angle_gamma   90.00
#
_symmetry.space_group_name_H-M   'P 1'
#
loop_
_entity.id
_entity.type
_entity.pdbx_description
1 polymer ?
#
loop_
_entity_poly.entity_id
_entity_poly.type
_entity_poly.pdbx_seq_one_letter_code
_entity_poly.pdbx_strand_id
1 'polypeptide(L)'
;MRDNRRQAIRFTEFMDSFAIPYTMVFGNHDCEMGATCKKEELAAIYEQGRYAIFTAGREELTGVGNFLIELTDAAGQVLLPLVLLDSNMYGEGGWFYSGFDRIHEDQTRWCMERLDALKAQDPTVRAMAFFHMPPREFKEAYEKMKLGDRAV
;
A
#
# COMPACT_ATOMS: atom_id res chain seq x y z
N MET A 1 20.49 12.58 10.86
CA MET A 1 19.97 11.20 10.80
C MET A 1 18.49 11.27 11.12
N ARG A 2 17.61 10.77 10.26
CA ARG A 2 16.16 10.83 10.44
C ARG A 2 15.73 9.60 11.26
N ASP A 3 15.27 9.82 12.49
CA ASP A 3 14.82 8.76 13.39
C ASP A 3 13.40 8.29 13.01
N ASN A 4 13.31 7.55 11.91
CA ASN A 4 12.04 7.01 11.41
C ASN A 4 11.46 5.94 12.36
N ARG A 5 12.30 5.22 13.11
CA ARG A 5 11.83 4.29 14.14
C ARG A 5 10.99 4.99 15.21
N ARG A 6 11.53 6.07 15.77
CA ARG A 6 10.82 6.86 16.79
C ARG A 6 9.54 7.49 16.23
N GLN A 7 9.59 7.92 14.96
CA GLN A 7 8.41 8.48 14.28
C GLN A 7 7.32 7.42 14.13
N ALA A 8 7.67 6.19 13.71
CA ALA A 8 6.72 5.08 13.58
C ALA A 8 6.07 4.72 14.93
N ILE A 9 6.85 4.60 16.01
CA ILE A 9 6.32 4.34 17.35
C ILE A 9 5.33 5.43 17.76
N ARG A 10 5.70 6.71 17.63
CA ARG A 10 4.82 7.83 17.98
C ARG A 10 3.56 7.89 17.14
N PHE A 11 3.66 7.57 15.86
CA PHE A 11 2.50 7.50 14.97
C PHE A 11 1.55 6.39 15.44
N THR A 12 2.07 5.19 15.73
CA THR A 12 1.27 4.07 16.21
C THR A 12 0.57 4.42 17.54
N GLU A 13 1.31 4.96 18.52
CA GLU A 13 0.75 5.41 19.80
C GLU A 13 -0.34 6.48 19.61
N PHE A 14 -0.11 7.44 18.73
CA PHE A 14 -1.06 8.50 18.39
C PHE A 14 -2.33 7.93 17.77
N MET A 15 -2.21 7.06 16.77
CA MET A 15 -3.36 6.43 16.12
C MET A 15 -4.15 5.54 17.08
N ASP A 16 -3.46 4.77 17.91
CA ASP A 16 -4.08 3.92 18.93
C ASP A 16 -4.88 4.72 19.97
N SER A 17 -4.50 5.98 20.23
CA SER A 17 -5.20 6.84 21.19
C SER A 17 -6.64 7.17 20.79
N PHE A 18 -6.97 7.05 19.49
CA PHE A 18 -8.34 7.25 19.00
C PHE A 18 -9.24 6.02 19.17
N ALA A 19 -8.67 4.86 19.48
CA ALA A 19 -9.39 3.58 19.58
C ALA A 19 -10.23 3.24 18.32
N ILE A 20 -9.74 3.65 17.16
CA ILE A 20 -10.37 3.41 15.85
C ILE A 20 -9.42 2.53 15.02
N PRO A 21 -9.92 1.44 14.38
CA PRO A 21 -9.11 0.66 13.47
C PRO A 21 -8.54 1.52 12.35
N TYR A 22 -7.25 1.35 12.07
CA TYR A 22 -6.54 2.08 11.03
C TYR A 22 -5.56 1.19 10.26
N THR A 23 -5.21 1.63 9.07
CA THR A 23 -4.17 1.02 8.26
C THR A 23 -3.39 2.08 7.50
N MET A 24 -2.30 1.68 6.85
CA MET A 24 -1.43 2.58 6.10
C MET A 24 -0.74 1.85 4.95
N VAL A 25 -0.18 2.61 4.03
CA VAL A 25 0.75 2.13 3.02
C VAL A 25 2.07 2.89 3.16
N PHE A 26 3.18 2.25 2.81
CA PHE A 26 4.47 2.91 2.77
C PHE A 26 4.57 3.92 1.64
N GLY A 27 5.25 5.03 1.92
CA GLY A 27 5.66 6.03 0.95
C GLY A 27 7.17 6.01 0.69
N ASN A 28 7.60 6.80 -0.28
CA ASN A 28 9.01 6.88 -0.66
C ASN A 28 9.91 7.54 0.40
N HIS A 29 9.34 8.30 1.32
CA HIS A 29 10.09 8.99 2.37
C HIS A 29 10.23 8.19 3.67
N ASP A 30 9.57 7.06 3.83
CA ASP A 30 9.58 6.31 5.08
C ASP A 30 10.95 5.73 5.42
N CYS A 31 11.69 5.29 4.39
CA CYS A 31 13.00 4.67 4.53
C CYS A 31 14.07 5.28 3.61
N GLU A 32 13.99 6.57 3.31
CA GLU A 32 14.97 7.24 2.47
C GLU A 32 16.36 7.36 3.14
N MET A 33 17.34 7.80 2.35
CA MET A 33 18.73 7.92 2.78
C MET A 33 18.88 8.64 4.13
N GLY A 34 19.55 7.99 5.08
CA GLY A 34 19.71 8.49 6.45
C GLY A 34 18.64 8.03 7.44
N ALA A 35 17.69 7.22 7.01
CA ALA A 35 16.76 6.55 7.91
C ALA A 35 17.48 5.56 8.84
N THR A 36 16.97 5.40 10.05
CA THR A 36 17.53 4.50 11.06
C THR A 36 17.01 3.07 10.95
N CYS A 37 15.85 2.88 10.33
CA CYS A 37 15.20 1.59 10.14
C CYS A 37 14.83 1.33 8.68
N LYS A 38 14.84 0.06 8.30
CA LYS A 38 14.31 -0.45 7.04
C LYS A 38 12.79 -0.62 7.12
N LYS A 39 12.13 -0.82 5.97
CA LYS A 39 10.67 -1.04 5.90
C LYS A 39 10.19 -2.21 6.74
N GLU A 40 10.93 -3.33 6.73
CA GLU A 40 10.59 -4.52 7.51
C GLU A 40 10.57 -4.24 9.01
N GLU A 41 11.50 -3.42 9.50
CA GLU A 41 11.56 -3.02 10.91
C GLU A 41 10.42 -2.05 11.27
N LEU A 42 10.05 -1.16 10.35
CA LEU A 42 8.88 -0.28 10.53
C LEU A 42 7.57 -1.07 10.48
N ALA A 43 7.45 -2.05 9.58
CA ALA A 43 6.32 -2.95 9.51
C ALA A 43 6.09 -3.67 10.83
N ALA A 44 7.16 -4.22 11.42
CA ALA A 44 7.09 -4.87 12.73
C ALA A 44 6.61 -3.93 13.87
N ILE A 45 6.87 -2.62 13.77
CA ILE A 45 6.35 -1.64 14.72
C ILE A 45 4.84 -1.42 14.48
N TYR A 46 4.43 -1.26 13.22
CA TYR A 46 3.02 -1.03 12.87
C TYR A 46 2.13 -2.22 13.20
N GLU A 47 2.62 -3.45 13.01
CA GLU A 47 1.93 -4.68 13.41
C GLU A 47 1.66 -4.79 14.93
N GLN A 48 2.40 -4.06 15.75
CA GLN A 48 2.21 -4.02 17.20
C GLN A 48 1.13 -3.01 17.64
N GLY A 49 0.65 -2.16 16.75
CA GLY A 49 -0.42 -1.20 17.05
C GLY A 49 -1.70 -1.93 17.47
N ARG A 50 -2.28 -1.48 18.60
CA ARG A 50 -3.48 -2.11 19.18
C ARG A 50 -4.68 -2.09 18.23
N TYR A 51 -4.81 -1.04 17.45
CA TYR A 51 -5.90 -0.84 16.51
C TYR A 51 -5.43 -0.88 15.05
N ALA A 52 -4.14 -1.16 14.83
CA ALA A 52 -3.61 -1.29 13.48
C ALA A 52 -4.14 -2.56 12.80
N ILE A 53 -4.66 -2.38 11.60
CA ILE A 53 -4.95 -3.48 10.67
C ILE A 53 -3.84 -3.41 9.61
N PHE A 54 -2.66 -3.89 9.97
CA PHE A 54 -1.48 -3.85 9.13
C PHE A 54 -0.73 -5.18 9.20
N THR A 55 -0.16 -5.59 8.09
CA THR A 55 0.77 -6.72 8.03
C THR A 55 1.87 -6.42 7.00
N ALA A 56 3.08 -6.91 7.26
CA ALA A 56 4.19 -6.84 6.32
C ALA A 56 3.87 -7.52 4.98
N GLY A 57 2.90 -8.45 4.98
CA GLY A 57 2.51 -9.19 3.81
C GLY A 57 3.40 -10.42 3.57
N ARG A 58 3.48 -10.83 2.31
CA ARG A 58 4.21 -12.04 1.89
C ARG A 58 5.64 -11.69 1.51
N GLU A 59 6.62 -12.41 2.05
CA GLU A 59 8.06 -12.17 1.79
C GLU A 59 8.45 -12.36 0.32
N GLU A 60 7.71 -13.19 -0.43
CA GLU A 60 7.99 -13.45 -1.84
C GLU A 60 7.45 -12.36 -2.79
N LEU A 61 6.70 -11.38 -2.28
CA LEU A 61 6.23 -10.23 -3.07
C LEU A 61 7.21 -9.06 -2.95
N THR A 62 7.44 -8.36 -4.05
CA THR A 62 8.19 -7.12 -4.06
C THR A 62 7.55 -6.10 -3.12
N GLY A 63 8.36 -5.45 -2.27
CA GLY A 63 7.90 -4.46 -1.30
C GLY A 63 7.34 -5.06 0.00
N VAL A 64 6.95 -4.19 0.92
CA VAL A 64 6.49 -4.53 2.27
C VAL A 64 5.13 -3.89 2.54
N GLY A 65 4.18 -4.65 3.08
CA GLY A 65 2.84 -4.15 3.34
C GLY A 65 1.90 -4.31 2.14
N ASN A 66 2.05 -5.43 1.40
CA ASN A 66 1.10 -5.85 0.38
C ASN A 66 0.08 -6.81 1.00
N PHE A 67 -1.13 -6.34 1.23
CA PHE A 67 -2.18 -7.16 1.85
C PHE A 67 -3.59 -6.70 1.46
N LEU A 68 -4.57 -7.51 1.81
CA LEU A 68 -5.98 -7.28 1.54
C LEU A 68 -6.75 -7.26 2.86
N ILE A 69 -7.61 -6.26 3.03
CA ILE A 69 -8.59 -6.19 4.11
C ILE A 69 -9.96 -6.42 3.49
N GLU A 70 -10.70 -7.42 3.97
CA GLU A 70 -12.05 -7.69 3.54
C GLU A 70 -13.02 -7.05 4.54
N LEU A 71 -13.71 -5.99 4.13
CA LEU A 71 -14.82 -5.46 4.91
C LEU A 71 -16.03 -6.32 4.64
N THR A 72 -16.55 -6.95 5.71
CA THR A 72 -17.67 -7.90 5.64
C THR A 72 -18.89 -7.37 6.35
N ASP A 73 -20.06 -7.88 5.98
CA ASP A 73 -21.29 -7.73 6.76
C ASP A 73 -21.30 -8.70 7.98
N ALA A 74 -22.39 -8.66 8.72
CA ALA A 74 -22.58 -9.53 9.89
C ALA A 74 -22.73 -11.04 9.54
N ALA A 75 -23.01 -11.36 8.27
CA ALA A 75 -23.07 -12.73 7.76
C ALA A 75 -21.73 -13.24 7.23
N GLY A 76 -20.70 -12.35 7.20
CA GLY A 76 -19.37 -12.66 6.67
C GLY A 76 -19.26 -12.49 5.16
N GLN A 77 -20.26 -11.92 4.48
CA GLN A 77 -20.18 -11.61 3.06
C GLN A 77 -19.26 -10.39 2.85
N VAL A 78 -18.36 -10.51 1.91
CA VAL A 78 -17.42 -9.40 1.56
C VAL A 78 -18.18 -8.30 0.85
N LEU A 79 -18.21 -7.12 1.46
CA LEU A 79 -18.84 -5.92 0.91
C LEU A 79 -17.85 -5.08 0.10
N LEU A 80 -16.64 -4.91 0.63
CA LEU A 80 -15.63 -4.06 0.03
C LEU A 80 -14.22 -4.55 0.39
N PRO A 81 -13.48 -5.13 -0.54
CA PRO A 81 -12.06 -5.41 -0.39
C PRO A 81 -11.23 -4.11 -0.49
N LEU A 82 -10.33 -3.92 0.46
CA LEU A 82 -9.32 -2.86 0.43
C LEU A 82 -7.96 -3.51 0.13
N VAL A 83 -7.38 -3.16 -1.00
CA VAL A 83 -6.05 -3.65 -1.42
C VAL A 83 -5.02 -2.62 -1.05
N LEU A 84 -4.06 -2.98 -0.21
CA LEU A 84 -2.94 -2.14 0.19
C LEU A 84 -1.70 -2.65 -0.56
N LEU A 85 -1.01 -1.74 -1.27
CA LEU A 85 0.17 -2.07 -2.07
C LEU A 85 1.32 -1.14 -1.73
N ASP A 86 2.48 -1.70 -1.48
CA ASP A 86 3.72 -0.93 -1.44
C ASP A 86 4.14 -0.56 -2.87
N SER A 87 4.08 0.70 -3.20
CA SER A 87 4.55 1.21 -4.49
C SER A 87 6.07 1.42 -4.56
N ASN A 88 6.78 0.88 -3.57
CA ASN A 88 8.23 0.92 -3.43
C ASN A 88 8.79 2.35 -3.26
N MET A 89 10.10 2.53 -3.38
CA MET A 89 10.75 3.82 -3.15
C MET A 89 11.49 4.29 -4.40
N TYR A 90 12.60 3.62 -4.70
CA TYR A 90 13.49 3.96 -5.80
C TYR A 90 13.78 2.71 -6.62
N GLY A 91 13.88 2.87 -7.93
CA GLY A 91 14.27 1.80 -8.83
C GLY A 91 15.71 1.35 -8.62
N GLU A 92 16.13 0.34 -9.36
CA GLU A 92 17.49 -0.20 -9.29
C GLU A 92 18.53 0.89 -9.45
N GLY A 93 19.53 0.94 -8.55
CA GLY A 93 20.56 1.99 -8.51
C GLY A 93 20.15 3.26 -7.75
N GLY A 94 18.93 3.32 -7.22
CA GLY A 94 18.45 4.43 -6.40
C GLY A 94 18.02 5.67 -7.18
N TRP A 95 17.68 6.73 -6.47
CA TRP A 95 17.13 7.97 -6.99
C TRP A 95 17.92 8.58 -8.18
N PHE A 96 19.25 8.57 -8.08
CA PHE A 96 20.09 9.22 -9.09
C PHE A 96 20.11 8.50 -10.45
N TYR A 97 19.75 7.21 -10.49
CA TYR A 97 19.87 6.39 -11.68
C TYR A 97 18.52 6.03 -12.31
N SER A 98 17.51 5.79 -11.52
CA SER A 98 16.22 5.26 -12.01
C SER A 98 14.99 6.00 -11.51
N GLY A 99 15.14 7.01 -10.64
CA GLY A 99 14.04 7.75 -10.07
C GLY A 99 13.17 6.91 -9.13
N PHE A 100 11.89 7.23 -9.05
CA PHE A 100 10.94 6.47 -8.25
C PHE A 100 10.62 5.12 -8.87
N ASP A 101 10.42 4.15 -7.99
CA ASP A 101 9.96 2.81 -8.36
C ASP A 101 8.43 2.79 -8.60
N ARG A 102 7.87 1.61 -8.73
CA ARG A 102 6.47 1.38 -9.09
C ARG A 102 5.93 0.13 -8.40
N ILE A 103 4.65 -0.13 -8.57
CA ILE A 103 4.04 -1.43 -8.30
C ILE A 103 4.57 -2.42 -9.35
N HIS A 104 5.13 -3.55 -8.91
CA HIS A 104 5.74 -4.56 -9.75
C HIS A 104 4.72 -5.59 -10.25
N GLU A 105 5.14 -6.39 -11.24
CA GLU A 105 4.26 -7.35 -11.90
C GLU A 105 3.79 -8.48 -10.96
N ASP A 106 4.65 -8.92 -10.04
CA ASP A 106 4.31 -9.92 -9.02
C ASP A 106 3.22 -9.42 -8.07
N GLN A 107 3.30 -8.15 -7.63
CA GLN A 107 2.27 -7.50 -6.81
C GLN A 107 0.94 -7.39 -7.57
N THR A 108 1.00 -7.00 -8.85
CA THR A 108 -0.19 -6.88 -9.71
C THR A 108 -0.83 -8.25 -9.92
N ARG A 109 -0.04 -9.28 -10.20
CA ARG A 109 -0.53 -10.66 -10.38
C ARG A 109 -1.20 -11.16 -9.11
N TRP A 110 -0.55 -11.01 -7.97
CA TRP A 110 -1.13 -11.37 -6.68
C TRP A 110 -2.47 -10.65 -6.42
N CYS A 111 -2.52 -9.35 -6.67
CA CYS A 111 -3.72 -8.55 -6.52
C CYS A 111 -4.87 -9.09 -7.40
N MET A 112 -4.59 -9.35 -8.68
CA MET A 112 -5.57 -9.88 -9.62
C MET A 112 -6.09 -11.26 -9.18
N GLU A 113 -5.19 -12.17 -8.78
CA GLU A 113 -5.58 -13.50 -8.28
C GLU A 113 -6.51 -13.41 -7.05
N ARG A 114 -6.23 -12.50 -6.12
CA ARG A 114 -7.08 -12.28 -4.94
C ARG A 114 -8.46 -11.71 -5.31
N LEU A 115 -8.50 -10.73 -6.21
CA LEU A 115 -9.74 -10.12 -6.65
C LEU A 115 -10.58 -11.05 -7.53
N ASP A 116 -9.97 -11.87 -8.37
CA ASP A 116 -10.67 -12.86 -9.18
C ASP A 116 -11.32 -13.95 -8.30
N ALA A 117 -10.63 -14.36 -7.23
CA ALA A 117 -11.20 -15.30 -6.26
C ALA A 117 -12.45 -14.72 -5.56
N LEU A 118 -12.45 -13.41 -5.24
CA LEU A 118 -13.63 -12.74 -4.67
C LEU A 118 -14.76 -12.59 -5.70
N LYS A 119 -14.43 -12.20 -6.94
CA LYS A 119 -15.41 -12.11 -8.03
C LYS A 119 -16.05 -13.44 -8.42
N ALA A 120 -15.36 -14.54 -8.22
CA ALA A 120 -15.90 -15.87 -8.44
C ALA A 120 -17.02 -16.20 -7.41
N GLN A 121 -16.98 -15.58 -6.23
CA GLN A 121 -18.01 -15.72 -5.19
C GLN A 121 -19.14 -14.71 -5.38
N ASP A 122 -18.79 -13.44 -5.68
CA ASP A 122 -19.73 -12.36 -5.98
C ASP A 122 -19.23 -11.51 -7.15
N PRO A 123 -19.81 -11.66 -8.37
CA PRO A 123 -19.41 -10.88 -9.54
C PRO A 123 -19.64 -9.36 -9.40
N THR A 124 -20.41 -8.93 -8.43
CA THR A 124 -20.73 -7.50 -8.21
C THR A 124 -19.75 -6.81 -7.29
N VAL A 125 -18.85 -7.57 -6.62
CA VAL A 125 -17.86 -7.00 -5.70
C VAL A 125 -17.00 -5.94 -6.38
N ARG A 126 -16.74 -4.85 -5.67
CA ARG A 126 -15.86 -3.76 -6.09
C ARG A 126 -14.77 -3.62 -5.05
N ALA A 127 -13.55 -3.33 -5.47
CA ALA A 127 -12.42 -3.13 -4.59
C ALA A 127 -11.94 -1.67 -4.62
N MET A 128 -11.31 -1.24 -3.54
CA MET A 128 -10.50 -0.02 -3.50
C MET A 128 -9.03 -0.40 -3.36
N ALA A 129 -8.15 0.27 -4.10
CA ALA A 129 -6.71 0.08 -3.98
C ALA A 129 -6.06 1.34 -3.41
N PHE A 130 -5.11 1.14 -2.49
CA PHE A 130 -4.35 2.18 -1.82
C PHE A 130 -2.85 1.96 -2.05
N PHE A 131 -2.19 2.96 -2.55
CA PHE A 131 -0.74 2.99 -2.79
C PHE A 131 -0.26 4.44 -2.79
N HIS A 132 1.02 4.66 -2.54
CA HIS A 132 1.57 6.02 -2.41
C HIS A 132 1.98 6.63 -3.75
N MET A 133 2.82 5.93 -4.52
CA MET A 133 3.31 6.44 -5.81
C MET A 133 2.27 6.19 -6.91
N PRO A 134 1.84 7.25 -7.62
CA PRO A 134 0.87 7.08 -8.69
C PRO A 134 1.45 6.23 -9.83
N PRO A 135 0.64 5.34 -10.45
CA PRO A 135 1.03 4.62 -11.64
C PRO A 135 1.38 5.59 -12.80
N ARG A 136 2.28 5.17 -13.68
CA ARG A 136 2.72 5.97 -14.83
C ARG A 136 1.56 6.33 -15.76
N GLU A 137 0.58 5.47 -15.85
CA GLU A 137 -0.66 5.62 -16.62
C GLU A 137 -1.48 6.84 -16.19
N PHE A 138 -1.40 7.24 -14.92
CA PHE A 138 -2.04 8.48 -14.44
C PHE A 138 -1.48 9.72 -15.11
N LYS A 139 -0.17 9.74 -15.43
CA LYS A 139 0.43 10.84 -16.18
C LYS A 139 -0.13 10.90 -17.59
N GLU A 140 -0.24 9.77 -18.28
CA GLU A 140 -0.79 9.69 -19.62
C GLU A 140 -2.26 10.12 -19.64
N ALA A 141 -3.06 9.64 -18.70
CA ALA A 141 -4.45 10.04 -18.55
C ALA A 141 -4.59 11.55 -18.30
N TYR A 142 -3.74 12.12 -17.45
CA TYR A 142 -3.72 13.54 -17.14
C TYR A 142 -3.35 14.39 -18.36
N GLU A 143 -2.36 14.00 -19.15
CA GLU A 143 -1.97 14.71 -20.37
C GLU A 143 -3.08 14.66 -21.43
N LYS A 144 -3.73 13.51 -21.61
CA LYS A 144 -4.93 13.38 -22.49
C LYS A 144 -6.07 14.30 -22.04
N MET A 145 -6.33 14.34 -20.73
CA MET A 145 -7.36 15.22 -20.17
C MET A 145 -7.06 16.71 -20.45
N LYS A 146 -5.79 17.15 -20.33
CA LYS A 146 -5.37 18.52 -20.66
C LYS A 146 -5.61 18.87 -22.13
N LEU A 147 -5.43 17.90 -23.03
CA LEU A 147 -5.68 18.07 -24.47
C LEU A 147 -7.18 18.08 -24.83
N GLY A 148 -8.07 17.96 -23.86
CA GLY A 148 -9.51 17.96 -24.07
C GLY A 148 -10.09 16.61 -24.51
N ASP A 149 -9.29 15.57 -24.48
CA ASP A 149 -9.74 14.20 -24.74
C ASP A 149 -10.46 13.66 -23.48
N ARG A 150 -11.80 13.70 -23.52
CA ARG A 150 -12.66 13.25 -22.41
C ARG A 150 -13.01 11.76 -22.46
N ALA A 151 -12.45 11.03 -23.40
CA ALA A 151 -12.66 9.59 -23.55
C ALA A 151 -11.60 8.82 -22.74
N VAL A 152 -11.80 8.75 -21.43
CA VAL A 152 -11.07 7.84 -20.55
C VAL A 152 -12.07 6.90 -19.88
#